data_98696ccb21ee09727a094d529378ba15
#
_entry.id   98696ccb21ee09727a094d529378ba15
#
_cell.length_a   1.000
_cell.length_b   1.000
_cell.length_c   1.000
_cell.angle_alpha   90.00
_cell.angle_beta   90.00
_cell.angle_gamma   90.00
#
_symmetry.space_group_name_H-M   'P 1'
#
loop_
_entity.id
_entity.type
_entity.pdbx_description
1 polymer ?
#
loop_
_entity_poly.entity_id
_entity_poly.type
_entity_poly.pdbx_seq_one_letter_code
_entity_poly.pdbx_strand_id
1 'polypeptide(L)'
;MYWSLTKYTLFISLIILSFSCAPQEKDEGQTYIVCTTGMIKDAVENIVGDKVKVDALMGPGVDPHLYKATQGDLKKLQQADIIVYNGLFLEGKMGDVLQKLDHKKMVIAMAELLPKKAFINNTEFQGAFDPHIWFDVNLWKKAVQLLSKELIKNDSLNQSFYNQNANKFSAQLDSLHKAVQSQINLIPEDKKVLVTAHDAFAYFGRAYVVDVRGLQGISTLSEFGLRDVSNLVDFIVQNEIPAIYTETSVSEKAINAVLEGCKSKGHDVVIGGSLYSDAMGEEGTFEGTYIGMVHSNVEKIVSGLSKNTKEK
;
A
#
# COMPACT_ATOMS: atom_id res chain seq x y z
N MET A 1 -10.10 -48.03 57.02
CA MET A 1 -8.82 -47.86 56.35
C MET A 1 -9.01 -47.38 54.92
N TYR A 2 -9.71 -46.17 54.74
CA TYR A 2 -10.03 -45.58 53.44
C TYR A 2 -9.95 -44.04 53.42
N TRP A 3 -9.05 -43.43 54.21
CA TRP A 3 -9.03 -41.99 54.36
C TRP A 3 -7.71 -41.31 54.00
N SER A 4 -6.83 -41.96 53.25
CA SER A 4 -5.53 -41.39 52.90
C SER A 4 -5.27 -41.23 51.36
N LEU A 5 -6.17 -41.69 50.51
CA LEU A 5 -5.97 -41.64 49.04
C LEU A 5 -6.58 -40.36 48.38
N THR A 6 -7.48 -39.65 49.04
CA THR A 6 -8.15 -38.48 48.48
C THR A 6 -7.36 -37.16 48.57
N LYS A 7 -6.26 -37.12 49.34
CA LYS A 7 -5.45 -35.92 49.51
C LYS A 7 -4.35 -35.76 48.45
N TYR A 8 -3.96 -36.80 47.76
CA TYR A 8 -2.91 -36.76 46.72
C TYR A 8 -3.46 -36.48 45.33
N THR A 9 -4.72 -36.76 45.09
CA THR A 9 -5.37 -36.45 43.76
C THR A 9 -5.70 -34.97 43.56
N LEU A 10 -5.85 -34.20 44.67
CA LEU A 10 -6.13 -32.76 44.57
C LEU A 10 -4.89 -31.89 44.34
N PHE A 11 -3.68 -32.43 44.61
CA PHE A 11 -2.43 -31.68 44.41
C PHE A 11 -1.82 -31.82 43.00
N ILE A 12 -2.23 -32.84 42.24
CA ILE A 12 -1.75 -33.07 40.87
C ILE A 12 -2.54 -32.28 39.83
N SER A 13 -3.79 -31.90 40.13
CA SER A 13 -4.63 -31.09 39.19
C SER A 13 -4.29 -29.58 39.11
N LEU A 14 -3.40 -29.07 39.99
CA LEU A 14 -3.08 -27.64 40.05
C LEU A 14 -1.79 -27.24 39.31
N ILE A 15 -1.10 -28.18 38.67
CA ILE A 15 0.19 -27.91 37.99
C ILE A 15 0.04 -27.75 36.47
N ILE A 16 -1.15 -27.90 35.88
CA ILE A 16 -1.32 -27.93 34.41
C ILE A 16 -1.80 -26.57 33.81
N LEU A 17 -1.94 -25.51 34.61
CA LEU A 17 -2.49 -24.23 34.13
C LEU A 17 -1.47 -23.09 34.02
N SER A 18 -0.19 -23.36 33.86
CA SER A 18 0.82 -22.31 33.60
C SER A 18 1.51 -22.49 32.23
N PHE A 19 0.75 -22.80 31.17
CA PHE A 19 1.18 -22.40 29.84
C PHE A 19 0.80 -20.94 29.63
N SER A 20 1.53 -20.07 30.33
CA SER A 20 1.64 -18.67 30.02
C SER A 20 2.15 -18.56 28.58
N CYS A 21 1.47 -17.78 27.74
CA CYS A 21 2.03 -17.29 26.49
C CYS A 21 3.38 -16.64 26.81
N ALA A 22 4.48 -17.36 26.57
CA ALA A 22 5.80 -16.74 26.54
C ALA A 22 5.78 -15.70 25.43
N PRO A 23 6.24 -14.47 25.66
CA PRO A 23 6.49 -13.52 24.58
C PRO A 23 7.46 -14.26 23.62
N GLN A 24 7.17 -14.23 22.34
CA GLN A 24 8.08 -14.73 21.32
C GLN A 24 9.38 -13.93 21.47
N GLU A 25 10.40 -14.54 22.07
CA GLU A 25 11.70 -13.92 22.25
C GLU A 25 12.28 -13.62 20.87
N LYS A 26 12.86 -12.41 20.72
CA LYS A 26 13.66 -12.05 19.56
C LYS A 26 14.77 -13.11 19.46
N ASP A 27 14.85 -13.78 18.31
CA ASP A 27 15.93 -14.70 18.02
C ASP A 27 17.23 -13.89 18.11
N GLU A 28 18.04 -14.14 19.17
CA GLU A 28 19.24 -13.35 19.41
C GLU A 28 20.22 -13.58 18.26
N GLY A 29 20.22 -12.65 17.31
CA GLY A 29 21.16 -12.62 16.16
C GLY A 29 20.54 -12.31 14.81
N GLN A 30 19.22 -12.38 14.61
CA GLN A 30 18.60 -12.01 13.34
C GLN A 30 18.15 -10.56 13.35
N THR A 31 18.58 -9.77 12.36
CA THR A 31 18.10 -8.41 12.15
C THR A 31 16.58 -8.41 11.92
N TYR A 32 15.89 -7.48 12.56
CA TYR A 32 14.43 -7.33 12.45
C TYR A 32 14.08 -5.97 11.85
N ILE A 33 13.42 -6.00 10.69
CA ILE A 33 12.93 -4.80 9.99
C ILE A 33 11.41 -4.72 10.13
N VAL A 34 10.91 -3.54 10.51
CA VAL A 34 9.47 -3.26 10.53
C VAL A 34 9.16 -2.21 9.47
N CYS A 35 8.24 -2.55 8.58
CA CYS A 35 7.73 -1.69 7.53
C CYS A 35 6.36 -1.14 7.92
N THR A 36 5.96 0.03 7.40
CA THR A 36 4.62 0.57 7.65
C THR A 36 3.58 -0.13 6.79
N THR A 37 3.79 -0.25 5.50
CA THR A 37 2.83 -0.81 4.53
C THR A 37 3.33 -2.12 3.91
N GLY A 38 2.39 -2.88 3.33
CA GLY A 38 2.70 -4.13 2.62
C GLY A 38 3.63 -3.91 1.42
N MET A 39 3.46 -2.83 0.65
CA MET A 39 4.31 -2.52 -0.51
C MET A 39 5.78 -2.35 -0.12
N ILE A 40 6.04 -1.70 1.02
CA ILE A 40 7.39 -1.52 1.54
C ILE A 40 7.94 -2.84 2.06
N LYS A 41 7.12 -3.65 2.76
CA LYS A 41 7.50 -5.00 3.21
C LYS A 41 7.94 -5.85 2.02
N ASP A 42 7.14 -5.92 0.95
CA ASP A 42 7.45 -6.66 -0.26
C ASP A 42 8.78 -6.20 -0.89
N ALA A 43 9.01 -4.89 -0.97
CA ALA A 43 10.26 -4.34 -1.48
C ALA A 43 11.47 -4.73 -0.62
N VAL A 44 11.35 -4.66 0.71
CA VAL A 44 12.41 -5.06 1.65
C VAL A 44 12.68 -6.57 1.53
N GLU A 45 11.65 -7.42 1.54
CA GLU A 45 11.77 -8.87 1.40
C GLU A 45 12.44 -9.28 0.08
N ASN A 46 12.11 -8.59 -1.02
CA ASN A 46 12.77 -8.80 -2.31
C ASN A 46 14.25 -8.38 -2.32
N ILE A 47 14.71 -7.57 -1.38
CA ILE A 47 16.12 -7.19 -1.22
C ILE A 47 16.83 -8.16 -0.27
N VAL A 48 16.30 -8.34 0.95
CA VAL A 48 17.01 -9.02 2.04
C VAL A 48 16.82 -10.54 2.02
N GLY A 49 15.78 -11.04 1.33
CA GLY A 49 15.43 -12.46 1.31
C GLY A 49 15.15 -13.00 2.71
N ASP A 50 15.61 -14.21 2.97
CA ASP A 50 15.46 -14.92 4.24
C ASP A 50 16.51 -14.55 5.32
N LYS A 51 17.41 -13.61 5.03
CA LYS A 51 18.48 -13.21 5.95
C LYS A 51 17.97 -12.35 7.10
N VAL A 52 16.85 -11.68 6.92
CA VAL A 52 16.30 -10.69 7.84
C VAL A 52 14.83 -11.01 8.09
N LYS A 53 14.39 -10.86 9.33
CA LYS A 53 12.96 -10.91 9.65
C LYS A 53 12.31 -9.58 9.25
N VAL A 54 11.20 -9.63 8.50
CA VAL A 54 10.48 -8.45 8.03
C VAL A 54 9.00 -8.55 8.39
N ASP A 55 8.46 -7.53 9.03
CA ASP A 55 7.03 -7.42 9.31
C ASP A 55 6.47 -6.11 8.76
N ALA A 56 5.18 -6.09 8.41
CA ALA A 56 4.42 -4.84 8.20
C ALA A 56 3.53 -4.53 9.41
N LEU A 57 3.24 -3.23 9.61
CA LEU A 57 2.27 -2.78 10.62
C LEU A 57 0.86 -2.81 10.06
N MET A 58 0.70 -2.41 8.80
CA MET A 58 -0.58 -2.27 8.11
C MET A 58 -0.75 -3.41 7.13
N GLY A 59 -1.83 -4.17 7.35
CA GLY A 59 -2.22 -5.30 6.49
C GLY A 59 -3.13 -4.89 5.34
N PRO A 60 -3.71 -5.87 4.64
CA PRO A 60 -4.66 -5.64 3.55
C PRO A 60 -5.82 -4.74 3.95
N GLY A 61 -6.21 -3.83 3.05
CA GLY A 61 -7.34 -2.93 3.25
C GLY A 61 -7.16 -1.85 4.33
N VAL A 62 -5.98 -1.71 4.92
CA VAL A 62 -5.69 -0.68 5.92
C VAL A 62 -5.27 0.61 5.25
N ASP A 63 -5.95 1.71 5.59
CA ASP A 63 -5.65 3.06 5.14
C ASP A 63 -4.49 3.66 5.97
N PRO A 64 -3.31 3.93 5.39
CA PRO A 64 -2.15 4.47 6.08
C PRO A 64 -2.32 5.92 6.53
N HIS A 65 -3.13 6.72 5.84
CA HIS A 65 -3.37 8.11 6.22
C HIS A 65 -4.11 8.23 7.56
N LEU A 66 -5.03 7.28 7.83
CA LEU A 66 -5.85 7.26 9.03
C LEU A 66 -5.30 6.35 10.12
N TYR A 67 -4.29 5.53 9.81
CA TYR A 67 -3.78 4.50 10.71
C TYR A 67 -3.22 5.07 12.01
N LYS A 68 -3.64 4.49 13.12
CA LYS A 68 -3.11 4.78 14.46
C LYS A 68 -2.43 3.53 15.01
N ALA A 69 -1.16 3.67 15.36
CA ALA A 69 -0.40 2.57 15.94
C ALA A 69 -1.08 1.99 17.18
N THR A 70 -1.25 0.69 17.22
CA THR A 70 -1.72 -0.06 18.38
C THR A 70 -0.57 -0.29 19.38
N GLN A 71 -0.90 -0.78 20.59
CA GLN A 71 0.12 -1.18 21.57
C GLN A 71 1.04 -2.28 21.01
N GLY A 72 0.50 -3.20 20.19
CA GLY A 72 1.26 -4.24 19.50
C GLY A 72 2.27 -3.66 18.50
N ASP A 73 1.85 -2.65 17.74
CA ASP A 73 2.71 -1.97 16.77
C ASP A 73 3.84 -1.21 17.46
N LEU A 74 3.53 -0.50 18.54
CA LEU A 74 4.55 0.19 19.34
C LEU A 74 5.59 -0.80 19.86
N LYS A 75 5.18 -2.01 20.27
CA LYS A 75 6.09 -3.08 20.69
C LYS A 75 6.97 -3.56 19.52
N LYS A 76 6.38 -3.81 18.33
CA LYS A 76 7.13 -4.18 17.11
C LYS A 76 8.15 -3.10 16.77
N LEU A 77 7.73 -1.84 16.73
CA LEU A 77 8.60 -0.69 16.46
C LEU A 77 9.74 -0.56 17.49
N GLN A 78 9.48 -0.85 18.77
CA GLN A 78 10.52 -0.85 19.80
C GLN A 78 11.52 -1.99 19.63
N GLN A 79 11.09 -3.15 19.15
CA GLN A 79 11.93 -4.33 18.93
C GLN A 79 12.70 -4.30 17.60
N ALA A 80 12.22 -3.52 16.60
CA ALA A 80 12.86 -3.40 15.32
C ALA A 80 14.29 -2.85 15.43
N ASP A 81 15.20 -3.33 14.61
CA ASP A 81 16.53 -2.77 14.40
C ASP A 81 16.47 -1.64 13.37
N ILE A 82 15.63 -1.83 12.33
CA ILE A 82 15.40 -0.86 11.27
C ILE A 82 13.90 -0.68 11.09
N ILE A 83 13.47 0.56 10.85
CA ILE A 83 12.10 0.89 10.49
C ILE A 83 12.12 1.50 9.09
N VAL A 84 11.25 1.00 8.21
CA VAL A 84 11.09 1.55 6.85
C VAL A 84 9.64 2.01 6.67
N TYR A 85 9.45 3.27 6.31
CA TYR A 85 8.15 3.87 6.06
C TYR A 85 8.15 4.62 4.74
N ASN A 86 6.98 5.01 4.23
CA ASN A 86 6.92 5.70 2.94
C ASN A 86 7.51 7.12 3.05
N GLY A 87 7.09 7.88 4.02
CA GLY A 87 7.36 9.31 4.08
C GLY A 87 6.36 10.14 3.26
N LEU A 88 6.70 11.40 2.97
CA LEU A 88 5.83 12.35 2.23
C LEU A 88 4.44 12.51 2.87
N PHE A 89 4.34 12.35 4.18
CA PHE A 89 3.09 12.41 4.97
C PHE A 89 2.07 11.29 4.70
N LEU A 90 2.42 10.18 4.06
CA LEU A 90 1.53 9.03 3.92
C LEU A 90 1.04 8.56 5.29
N GLU A 91 1.96 8.33 6.21
CA GLU A 91 1.68 7.89 7.58
C GLU A 91 1.34 9.07 8.52
N GLY A 92 0.43 9.93 8.08
CA GLY A 92 0.19 11.22 8.73
C GLY A 92 -0.02 11.17 10.25
N LYS A 93 -0.77 10.18 10.76
CA LYS A 93 -1.02 10.03 12.21
C LYS A 93 0.10 9.30 12.97
N MET A 94 1.05 8.71 12.26
CA MET A 94 2.23 8.07 12.85
C MET A 94 3.49 8.95 12.79
N GLY A 95 3.45 10.07 12.09
CA GLY A 95 4.62 10.93 11.88
C GLY A 95 5.39 11.26 13.14
N ASP A 96 4.70 11.66 14.23
CA ASP A 96 5.33 11.97 15.53
C ASP A 96 6.02 10.76 16.17
N VAL A 97 5.46 9.55 16.00
CA VAL A 97 6.03 8.31 16.52
C VAL A 97 7.31 7.98 15.76
N LEU A 98 7.26 8.03 14.44
CA LEU A 98 8.40 7.74 13.56
C LEU A 98 9.54 8.75 13.79
N GLN A 99 9.24 10.03 13.89
CA GLN A 99 10.22 11.08 14.17
C GLN A 99 10.92 10.89 15.53
N LYS A 100 10.18 10.48 16.57
CA LYS A 100 10.77 10.20 17.89
C LYS A 100 11.68 8.99 17.87
N LEU A 101 11.40 8.00 17.02
CA LEU A 101 12.21 6.79 16.88
C LEU A 101 13.49 7.04 16.07
N ASP A 102 13.49 7.96 15.12
CA ASP A 102 14.64 8.32 14.29
C ASP A 102 15.87 8.77 15.10
N HIS A 103 15.64 9.37 16.26
CA HIS A 103 16.74 9.73 17.19
C HIS A 103 17.38 8.55 17.92
N LYS A 104 16.78 7.35 17.84
CA LYS A 104 17.20 6.17 18.62
C LYS A 104 17.53 4.95 17.77
N LYS A 105 17.05 4.90 16.54
CA LYS A 105 17.11 3.75 15.63
C LYS A 105 17.33 4.22 14.21
N MET A 106 17.67 3.30 13.32
CA MET A 106 17.64 3.56 11.90
C MET A 106 16.19 3.60 11.41
N VAL A 107 15.74 4.77 10.95
CA VAL A 107 14.42 4.98 10.37
C VAL A 107 14.60 5.53 8.96
N ILE A 108 14.02 4.86 7.96
CA ILE A 108 14.19 5.18 6.55
C ILE A 108 12.85 5.60 5.95
N ALA A 109 12.74 6.84 5.50
CA ALA A 109 11.65 7.31 4.65
C ALA A 109 11.94 6.94 3.19
N MET A 110 11.38 5.82 2.71
CA MET A 110 11.76 5.23 1.43
C MET A 110 11.52 6.17 0.24
N ALA A 111 10.37 6.85 0.19
CA ALA A 111 10.08 7.79 -0.89
C ALA A 111 11.04 8.99 -0.86
N GLU A 112 11.44 9.45 0.32
CA GLU A 112 12.30 10.63 0.48
C GLU A 112 13.76 10.38 0.08
N LEU A 113 14.14 9.13 -0.20
CA LEU A 113 15.42 8.81 -0.84
C LEU A 113 15.48 9.30 -2.29
N LEU A 114 14.33 9.51 -2.93
CA LEU A 114 14.22 10.02 -4.29
C LEU A 114 14.51 11.54 -4.35
N PRO A 115 15.01 12.05 -5.48
CA PRO A 115 15.20 13.48 -5.65
C PRO A 115 13.84 14.22 -5.71
N LYS A 116 13.72 15.38 -5.05
CA LYS A 116 12.47 16.17 -4.97
C LYS A 116 11.80 16.44 -6.32
N LYS A 117 12.59 16.60 -7.39
CA LYS A 117 12.09 16.79 -8.76
C LYS A 117 11.29 15.61 -9.32
N ALA A 118 11.34 14.44 -8.67
CA ALA A 118 10.58 13.26 -9.08
C ALA A 118 9.14 13.30 -8.56
N PHE A 119 8.86 14.10 -7.55
CA PHE A 119 7.56 14.15 -6.90
C PHE A 119 6.55 15.00 -7.65
N ILE A 120 5.28 14.64 -7.48
CA ILE A 120 4.12 15.44 -7.85
C ILE A 120 3.82 16.37 -6.67
N ASN A 121 3.62 17.66 -6.94
CA ASN A 121 3.22 18.59 -5.89
C ASN A 121 1.79 18.28 -5.45
N ASN A 122 1.55 18.28 -4.15
CA ASN A 122 0.21 18.25 -3.62
C ASN A 122 -0.44 19.62 -3.81
N THR A 123 -1.60 19.65 -4.48
CA THR A 123 -2.32 20.91 -4.76
C THR A 123 -3.16 21.39 -3.59
N GLU A 124 -3.48 20.50 -2.64
CA GLU A 124 -4.30 20.82 -1.46
C GLU A 124 -3.48 21.41 -0.31
N PHE A 125 -2.24 20.95 -0.15
CA PHE A 125 -1.35 21.37 0.93
C PHE A 125 -0.06 21.96 0.34
N GLN A 126 0.08 23.27 0.44
CA GLN A 126 1.25 23.99 -0.08
C GLN A 126 2.55 23.47 0.53
N GLY A 127 3.50 23.05 -0.31
CA GLY A 127 4.80 22.53 0.10
C GLY A 127 4.82 21.03 0.41
N ALA A 128 3.69 20.34 0.33
CA ALA A 128 3.63 18.89 0.40
C ALA A 128 3.71 18.25 -0.99
N PHE A 129 4.04 16.95 -1.01
CA PHE A 129 4.09 16.12 -2.20
C PHE A 129 3.08 14.98 -2.10
N ASP A 130 2.65 14.48 -3.25
CA ASP A 130 1.87 13.25 -3.36
C ASP A 130 2.73 12.05 -2.90
N PRO A 131 2.28 11.27 -1.90
CA PRO A 131 3.06 10.15 -1.36
C PRO A 131 2.98 8.86 -2.18
N HIS A 132 2.05 8.72 -3.13
CA HIS A 132 1.67 7.47 -3.79
C HIS A 132 2.65 7.05 -4.92
N ILE A 133 3.95 7.12 -4.64
CA ILE A 133 5.03 6.89 -5.62
C ILE A 133 5.02 5.48 -6.25
N TRP A 134 4.41 4.50 -5.57
CA TRP A 134 4.38 3.10 -6.01
C TRP A 134 3.53 2.86 -7.26
N PHE A 135 2.73 3.83 -7.68
CA PHE A 135 1.96 3.72 -8.91
C PHE A 135 2.73 4.07 -10.18
N ASP A 136 3.91 4.70 -10.08
CA ASP A 136 4.88 4.76 -11.17
C ASP A 136 5.91 3.65 -10.95
N VAL A 137 5.78 2.52 -11.66
CA VAL A 137 6.64 1.34 -11.49
C VAL A 137 8.12 1.67 -11.68
N ASN A 138 8.47 2.59 -12.58
CA ASN A 138 9.85 3.03 -12.77
C ASN A 138 10.35 3.87 -11.59
N LEU A 139 9.49 4.70 -11.02
CA LEU A 139 9.83 5.50 -9.83
C LEU A 139 9.99 4.59 -8.61
N TRP A 140 9.08 3.63 -8.43
CA TRP A 140 9.18 2.60 -7.39
C TRP A 140 10.47 1.80 -7.50
N LYS A 141 10.83 1.33 -8.70
CA LYS A 141 12.12 0.67 -8.95
C LYS A 141 13.31 1.51 -8.46
N LYS A 142 13.31 2.81 -8.75
CA LYS A 142 14.37 3.71 -8.27
C LYS A 142 14.40 3.79 -6.73
N ALA A 143 13.24 3.89 -6.09
CA ALA A 143 13.14 3.90 -4.63
C ALA A 143 13.67 2.59 -4.04
N VAL A 144 13.32 1.43 -4.60
CA VAL A 144 13.84 0.11 -4.21
C VAL A 144 15.38 0.04 -4.31
N GLN A 145 15.94 0.54 -5.42
CA GLN A 145 17.39 0.58 -5.62
C GLN A 145 18.11 1.47 -4.59
N LEU A 146 17.51 2.60 -4.21
CA LEU A 146 18.04 3.48 -3.20
C LEU A 146 17.92 2.85 -1.80
N LEU A 147 16.77 2.24 -1.49
CA LEU A 147 16.57 1.51 -0.25
C LEU A 147 17.59 0.37 -0.08
N SER A 148 17.84 -0.41 -1.15
CA SER A 148 18.88 -1.45 -1.13
C SER A 148 20.24 -0.92 -0.73
N LYS A 149 20.63 0.26 -1.21
CA LYS A 149 21.91 0.89 -0.81
C LYS A 149 21.94 1.27 0.67
N GLU A 150 20.82 1.76 1.22
CA GLU A 150 20.74 2.08 2.65
C GLU A 150 20.80 0.81 3.51
N LEU A 151 20.12 -0.26 3.12
CA LEU A 151 20.18 -1.55 3.84
C LEU A 151 21.59 -2.16 3.79
N ILE A 152 22.31 -2.08 2.66
CA ILE A 152 23.68 -2.55 2.52
C ILE A 152 24.66 -1.79 3.43
N LYS A 153 24.47 -0.49 3.64
CA LYS A 153 25.31 0.28 4.57
C LYS A 153 25.24 -0.28 6.00
N ASN A 154 24.08 -0.83 6.36
CA ASN A 154 23.83 -1.38 7.69
C ASN A 154 24.27 -2.85 7.82
N ASP A 155 24.23 -3.59 6.71
CA ASP A 155 24.60 -5.02 6.65
C ASP A 155 25.53 -5.26 5.45
N SER A 156 26.75 -4.81 5.58
CA SER A 156 27.77 -4.94 4.53
C SER A 156 28.19 -6.39 4.29
N LEU A 157 27.99 -7.29 5.26
CA LEU A 157 28.33 -8.70 5.12
C LEU A 157 27.46 -9.39 4.07
N ASN A 158 26.20 -8.98 3.93
CA ASN A 158 25.26 -9.49 2.96
C ASN A 158 25.19 -8.66 1.67
N GLN A 159 26.10 -7.69 1.45
CA GLN A 159 26.07 -6.76 0.31
C GLN A 159 25.90 -7.46 -1.05
N SER A 160 26.66 -8.53 -1.30
CA SER A 160 26.59 -9.26 -2.59
C SER A 160 25.20 -9.87 -2.81
N PHE A 161 24.63 -10.46 -1.78
CA PHE A 161 23.30 -11.08 -1.81
C PHE A 161 22.19 -10.03 -2.03
N TYR A 162 22.23 -8.91 -1.28
CA TYR A 162 21.26 -7.83 -1.45
C TYR A 162 21.33 -7.17 -2.83
N ASN A 163 22.53 -6.95 -3.37
CA ASN A 163 22.70 -6.42 -4.72
C ASN A 163 22.15 -7.37 -5.78
N GLN A 164 22.39 -8.68 -5.67
CA GLN A 164 21.86 -9.67 -6.60
C GLN A 164 20.34 -9.67 -6.58
N ASN A 165 19.73 -9.68 -5.41
CA ASN A 165 18.28 -9.67 -5.22
C ASN A 165 17.64 -8.38 -5.75
N ALA A 166 18.20 -7.22 -5.38
CA ALA A 166 17.72 -5.91 -5.85
C ALA A 166 17.79 -5.80 -7.38
N ASN A 167 18.85 -6.33 -8.02
CA ASN A 167 18.98 -6.36 -9.48
C ASN A 167 17.93 -7.29 -10.11
N LYS A 168 17.69 -8.48 -9.52
CA LYS A 168 16.66 -9.40 -9.97
C LYS A 168 15.26 -8.75 -9.88
N PHE A 169 14.93 -8.15 -8.75
CA PHE A 169 13.66 -7.47 -8.57
C PHE A 169 13.51 -6.27 -9.50
N SER A 170 14.58 -5.48 -9.70
CA SER A 170 14.58 -4.38 -10.67
C SER A 170 14.27 -4.86 -12.10
N ALA A 171 14.80 -6.01 -12.53
CA ALA A 171 14.50 -6.58 -13.85
C ALA A 171 13.02 -7.03 -13.95
N GLN A 172 12.44 -7.55 -12.89
CA GLN A 172 11.00 -7.88 -12.82
C GLN A 172 10.14 -6.61 -12.93
N LEU A 173 10.52 -5.53 -12.23
CA LEU A 173 9.85 -4.23 -12.30
C LEU A 173 9.96 -3.59 -13.70
N ASP A 174 11.09 -3.75 -14.41
CA ASP A 174 11.21 -3.32 -15.81
C ASP A 174 10.25 -4.07 -16.72
N SER A 175 10.08 -5.37 -16.50
CA SER A 175 9.13 -6.20 -17.24
C SER A 175 7.69 -5.79 -16.94
N LEU A 176 7.38 -5.55 -15.66
CA LEU A 176 6.08 -5.08 -15.20
C LEU A 176 5.72 -3.73 -15.84
N HIS A 177 6.63 -2.75 -15.79
CA HIS A 177 6.40 -1.43 -16.42
C HIS A 177 6.01 -1.54 -17.88
N LYS A 178 6.75 -2.36 -18.67
CA LYS A 178 6.46 -2.59 -20.09
C LYS A 178 5.10 -3.27 -20.29
N ALA A 179 4.77 -4.25 -19.45
CA ALA A 179 3.49 -4.94 -19.51
C ALA A 179 2.32 -3.98 -19.22
N VAL A 180 2.44 -3.15 -18.17
CA VAL A 180 1.44 -2.12 -17.85
C VAL A 180 1.26 -1.15 -19.01
N GLN A 181 2.35 -0.62 -19.57
CA GLN A 181 2.29 0.29 -20.70
C GLN A 181 1.58 -0.35 -21.90
N SER A 182 1.92 -1.59 -22.22
CA SER A 182 1.30 -2.33 -23.32
C SER A 182 -0.20 -2.52 -23.11
N GLN A 183 -0.62 -2.85 -21.89
CA GLN A 183 -2.02 -3.05 -21.57
C GLN A 183 -2.83 -1.75 -21.57
N ILE A 184 -2.31 -0.68 -20.97
CA ILE A 184 -2.98 0.63 -20.96
C ILE A 184 -3.14 1.19 -22.40
N ASN A 185 -2.22 0.89 -23.29
CA ASN A 185 -2.34 1.28 -24.72
C ASN A 185 -3.48 0.57 -25.46
N LEU A 186 -4.09 -0.47 -24.89
CA LEU A 186 -5.30 -1.10 -25.46
C LEU A 186 -6.58 -0.27 -25.20
N ILE A 187 -6.55 0.65 -24.24
CA ILE A 187 -7.67 1.54 -23.95
C ILE A 187 -7.72 2.64 -25.03
N PRO A 188 -8.89 2.90 -25.66
CA PRO A 188 -9.04 4.03 -26.57
C PRO A 188 -8.65 5.36 -25.92
N GLU A 189 -8.00 6.26 -26.66
CA GLU A 189 -7.46 7.53 -26.11
C GLU A 189 -8.53 8.38 -25.43
N ASP A 190 -9.75 8.42 -25.99
CA ASP A 190 -10.90 9.14 -25.45
C ASP A 190 -11.52 8.48 -24.22
N LYS A 191 -11.07 7.27 -23.85
CA LYS A 191 -11.52 6.50 -22.67
C LYS A 191 -10.45 6.35 -21.60
N LYS A 192 -9.26 6.91 -21.80
CA LYS A 192 -8.15 6.88 -20.83
C LYS A 192 -8.39 7.83 -19.65
N VAL A 193 -9.52 7.66 -18.98
CA VAL A 193 -9.90 8.41 -17.78
C VAL A 193 -10.17 7.44 -16.64
N LEU A 194 -9.38 7.51 -15.58
CA LEU A 194 -9.49 6.70 -14.38
C LEU A 194 -10.16 7.50 -13.26
N VAL A 195 -11.36 7.08 -12.86
CA VAL A 195 -12.11 7.70 -11.75
C VAL A 195 -12.07 6.80 -10.53
N THR A 196 -11.58 7.30 -9.40
CA THR A 196 -11.30 6.56 -8.15
C THR A 196 -11.92 7.22 -6.93
N ALA A 197 -11.94 6.52 -5.78
CA ALA A 197 -12.50 7.02 -4.54
C ALA A 197 -11.65 8.14 -3.93
N HIS A 198 -10.30 8.04 -4.01
CA HIS A 198 -9.40 9.12 -3.62
C HIS A 198 -8.28 9.32 -4.67
N ASP A 199 -7.55 10.43 -4.60
CA ASP A 199 -6.53 10.82 -5.59
C ASP A 199 -5.17 10.18 -5.28
N ALA A 200 -5.10 8.84 -5.38
CA ALA A 200 -3.86 8.07 -5.19
C ALA A 200 -3.11 7.79 -6.50
N PHE A 201 -3.77 7.89 -7.64
CA PHE A 201 -3.25 7.37 -8.91
C PHE A 201 -2.56 8.42 -9.80
N ALA A 202 -2.22 9.61 -9.28
CA ALA A 202 -1.61 10.66 -10.09
C ALA A 202 -0.26 10.25 -10.70
N TYR A 203 0.56 9.47 -9.98
CA TYR A 203 1.81 8.90 -10.53
C TYR A 203 1.54 7.87 -11.62
N PHE A 204 0.48 7.08 -11.52
CA PHE A 204 0.04 6.18 -12.59
C PHE A 204 -0.38 6.97 -13.83
N GLY A 205 -1.18 8.00 -13.65
CA GLY A 205 -1.62 8.89 -14.72
C GLY A 205 -0.44 9.51 -15.45
N ARG A 206 0.57 10.02 -14.71
CA ARG A 206 1.80 10.57 -15.27
C ARG A 206 2.63 9.54 -16.03
N ALA A 207 2.78 8.32 -15.49
CA ALA A 207 3.64 7.29 -16.06
C ALA A 207 3.06 6.65 -17.32
N TYR A 208 1.72 6.54 -17.40
CA TYR A 208 1.03 5.78 -18.45
C TYR A 208 0.05 6.62 -19.28
N VAL A 209 0.07 7.94 -19.11
CA VAL A 209 -0.75 8.90 -19.87
C VAL A 209 -2.25 8.61 -19.73
N VAL A 210 -2.71 8.56 -18.48
CA VAL A 210 -4.12 8.38 -18.11
C VAL A 210 -4.58 9.63 -17.35
N ASP A 211 -5.73 10.21 -17.70
CA ASP A 211 -6.36 11.28 -16.89
C ASP A 211 -6.95 10.65 -15.61
N VAL A 212 -6.49 11.10 -14.44
CA VAL A 212 -6.92 10.56 -13.15
C VAL A 212 -7.79 11.57 -12.43
N ARG A 213 -8.90 11.11 -11.86
CA ARG A 213 -9.86 11.90 -11.09
C ARG A 213 -10.24 11.17 -9.81
N GLY A 214 -9.72 11.61 -8.68
CA GLY A 214 -10.18 11.19 -7.36
C GLY A 214 -11.41 11.99 -6.92
N LEU A 215 -12.35 11.35 -6.21
CA LEU A 215 -13.44 12.07 -5.54
C LEU A 215 -12.95 12.78 -4.28
N GLN A 216 -12.18 12.06 -3.46
CA GLN A 216 -11.51 12.57 -2.27
C GLN A 216 -10.10 13.01 -2.64
N GLY A 217 -9.52 13.93 -1.90
CA GLY A 217 -8.18 14.43 -2.15
C GLY A 217 -7.07 13.39 -1.97
N ILE A 218 -5.82 13.82 -2.14
CA ILE A 218 -4.62 12.98 -2.04
C ILE A 218 -4.52 12.25 -0.69
N SER A 219 -4.96 12.88 0.39
CA SER A 219 -5.08 12.23 1.69
C SER A 219 -6.54 11.96 2.03
N THR A 220 -6.84 10.74 2.47
CA THR A 220 -8.17 10.35 2.98
C THR A 220 -8.58 11.08 4.27
N LEU A 221 -7.67 11.87 4.86
CA LEU A 221 -7.98 12.85 5.91
C LEU A 221 -8.82 14.03 5.39
N SER A 222 -8.73 14.33 4.09
CA SER A 222 -9.51 15.39 3.44
C SER A 222 -10.97 14.95 3.32
N GLU A 223 -11.90 15.81 3.71
CA GLU A 223 -13.32 15.57 3.52
C GLU A 223 -13.76 16.00 2.13
N PHE A 224 -14.69 15.30 1.52
CA PHE A 224 -15.37 15.72 0.29
C PHE A 224 -16.82 16.09 0.60
N GLY A 225 -17.38 17.02 -0.18
CA GLY A 225 -18.74 17.51 -0.03
C GLY A 225 -19.66 17.09 -1.17
N LEU A 226 -20.95 17.44 -1.03
CA LEU A 226 -21.95 17.19 -2.09
C LEU A 226 -21.58 17.85 -3.42
N ARG A 227 -20.87 18.98 -3.37
CA ARG A 227 -20.41 19.69 -4.58
C ARG A 227 -19.36 18.89 -5.34
N ASP A 228 -18.46 18.21 -4.63
CA ASP A 228 -17.41 17.39 -5.25
C ASP A 228 -18.02 16.17 -5.93
N VAL A 229 -18.99 15.53 -5.27
CA VAL A 229 -19.79 14.44 -5.87
C VAL A 229 -20.50 14.94 -7.14
N SER A 230 -21.18 16.10 -7.08
CA SER A 230 -21.91 16.66 -8.24
C SER A 230 -20.97 17.00 -9.39
N ASN A 231 -19.83 17.63 -9.11
CA ASN A 231 -18.84 17.97 -10.13
C ASN A 231 -18.28 16.73 -10.82
N LEU A 232 -17.99 15.67 -10.05
CA LEU A 232 -17.48 14.41 -10.60
C LEU A 232 -18.55 13.69 -11.43
N VAL A 233 -19.81 13.68 -10.99
CA VAL A 233 -20.95 13.17 -11.77
C VAL A 233 -21.07 13.91 -13.10
N ASP A 234 -21.00 15.25 -13.09
CA ASP A 234 -21.07 16.05 -14.31
C ASP A 234 -19.93 15.71 -15.26
N PHE A 235 -18.71 15.60 -14.74
CA PHE A 235 -17.53 15.21 -15.52
C PHE A 235 -17.71 13.82 -16.17
N ILE A 236 -18.16 12.82 -15.41
CA ILE A 236 -18.36 11.44 -15.89
C ILE A 236 -19.40 11.44 -17.02
N VAL A 237 -20.53 12.11 -16.82
CA VAL A 237 -21.63 12.16 -17.81
C VAL A 237 -21.19 12.90 -19.07
N GLN A 238 -20.52 14.04 -18.94
CA GLN A 238 -20.07 14.85 -20.08
C GLN A 238 -19.00 14.15 -20.94
N ASN A 239 -18.15 13.33 -20.32
CA ASN A 239 -17.08 12.61 -21.01
C ASN A 239 -17.44 11.15 -21.33
N GLU A 240 -18.69 10.75 -21.12
CA GLU A 240 -19.18 9.39 -21.37
C GLU A 240 -18.27 8.30 -20.79
N ILE A 241 -17.80 8.50 -19.52
CA ILE A 241 -16.90 7.58 -18.84
C ILE A 241 -17.65 6.27 -18.56
N PRO A 242 -17.13 5.10 -19.03
CA PRO A 242 -17.89 3.85 -18.95
C PRO A 242 -17.79 3.18 -17.57
N ALA A 243 -16.70 3.41 -16.81
CA ALA A 243 -16.46 2.74 -15.54
C ALA A 243 -15.78 3.69 -14.52
N ILE A 244 -16.14 3.49 -13.25
CA ILE A 244 -15.52 4.11 -12.07
C ILE A 244 -15.08 3.00 -11.12
N TYR A 245 -14.16 3.28 -10.17
CA TYR A 245 -13.54 2.25 -9.36
C TYR A 245 -13.67 2.54 -7.88
N THR A 246 -13.99 1.51 -7.10
CA THR A 246 -13.83 1.52 -5.64
C THR A 246 -12.38 1.18 -5.28
N GLU A 247 -12.05 1.27 -4.01
CA GLU A 247 -10.72 0.97 -3.51
C GLU A 247 -10.80 0.10 -2.25
N THR A 248 -9.81 -0.79 -2.06
CA THR A 248 -9.82 -1.75 -0.95
C THR A 248 -9.57 -1.09 0.41
N SER A 249 -8.92 0.07 0.45
CA SER A 249 -8.58 0.82 1.67
C SER A 249 -9.52 1.99 1.98
N VAL A 250 -10.47 2.31 1.07
CA VAL A 250 -11.39 3.45 1.20
C VAL A 250 -12.85 3.00 1.18
N SER A 251 -13.72 3.70 1.90
CA SER A 251 -15.15 3.38 1.94
C SER A 251 -15.82 3.53 0.57
N GLU A 252 -16.54 2.51 0.12
CA GLU A 252 -17.28 2.52 -1.16
C GLU A 252 -18.47 3.50 -1.19
N LYS A 253 -18.89 4.03 -0.04
CA LYS A 253 -20.09 4.92 0.05
C LYS A 253 -20.00 6.13 -0.87
N ALA A 254 -18.82 6.70 -1.00
CA ALA A 254 -18.57 7.88 -1.81
C ALA A 254 -18.76 7.58 -3.31
N ILE A 255 -18.12 6.53 -3.80
CA ILE A 255 -18.23 6.09 -5.20
C ILE A 255 -19.64 5.61 -5.53
N ASN A 256 -20.33 4.96 -4.61
CA ASN A 256 -21.74 4.58 -4.79
C ASN A 256 -22.66 5.80 -4.94
N ALA A 257 -22.38 6.92 -4.23
CA ALA A 257 -23.12 8.16 -4.42
C ALA A 257 -22.89 8.77 -5.81
N VAL A 258 -21.67 8.69 -6.35
CA VAL A 258 -21.35 9.11 -7.72
C VAL A 258 -22.08 8.23 -8.73
N LEU A 259 -22.08 6.91 -8.55
CA LEU A 259 -22.79 5.94 -9.40
C LEU A 259 -24.29 6.29 -9.50
N GLU A 260 -24.96 6.49 -8.37
CA GLU A 260 -26.38 6.85 -8.33
C GLU A 260 -26.64 8.27 -8.95
N GLY A 261 -25.70 9.20 -8.76
CA GLY A 261 -25.75 10.52 -9.39
C GLY A 261 -25.70 10.42 -10.93
N CYS A 262 -24.81 9.62 -11.49
CA CYS A 262 -24.71 9.37 -12.93
C CYS A 262 -25.99 8.74 -13.48
N LYS A 263 -26.48 7.70 -12.80
CA LYS A 263 -27.75 7.03 -13.15
C LYS A 263 -28.94 7.97 -13.15
N SER A 264 -29.03 8.88 -12.18
CA SER A 264 -30.11 9.90 -12.13
C SER A 264 -30.07 10.86 -13.31
N LYS A 265 -28.91 11.04 -13.95
CA LYS A 265 -28.71 11.83 -15.18
C LYS A 265 -28.80 11.00 -16.47
N GLY A 266 -29.21 9.74 -16.38
CA GLY A 266 -29.41 8.85 -17.53
C GLY A 266 -28.10 8.28 -18.12
N HIS A 267 -27.00 8.31 -17.36
CA HIS A 267 -25.71 7.74 -17.76
C HIS A 267 -25.43 6.42 -17.03
N ASP A 268 -25.29 5.34 -17.80
CA ASP A 268 -25.01 3.99 -17.31
C ASP A 268 -23.50 3.79 -17.10
N VAL A 269 -22.93 4.33 -16.02
CA VAL A 269 -21.57 4.02 -15.58
C VAL A 269 -21.59 2.77 -14.69
N VAL A 270 -20.55 1.95 -14.77
CA VAL A 270 -20.43 0.73 -13.95
C VAL A 270 -19.27 0.82 -12.97
N ILE A 271 -19.32 0.02 -11.88
CA ILE A 271 -18.13 -0.24 -11.07
C ILE A 271 -17.23 -1.21 -11.83
N GLY A 272 -16.06 -0.73 -12.29
CA GLY A 272 -15.08 -1.51 -13.04
C GLY A 272 -14.32 -2.52 -12.17
N GLY A 273 -14.37 -2.34 -10.87
CA GLY A 273 -13.76 -3.20 -9.86
C GLY A 273 -13.30 -2.43 -8.64
N SER A 274 -12.78 -3.15 -7.63
CA SER A 274 -12.11 -2.56 -6.47
C SER A 274 -10.60 -2.61 -6.68
N LEU A 275 -9.94 -1.45 -6.69
CA LEU A 275 -8.50 -1.31 -6.88
C LEU A 275 -7.77 -1.40 -5.55
N TYR A 276 -6.58 -1.95 -5.59
CA TYR A 276 -5.63 -1.83 -4.50
C TYR A 276 -4.96 -0.45 -4.60
N SER A 277 -5.20 0.43 -3.66
CA SER A 277 -4.59 1.76 -3.63
C SER A 277 -3.46 1.84 -2.59
N ASP A 278 -3.81 2.01 -1.33
CA ASP A 278 -2.85 2.19 -0.24
C ASP A 278 -2.49 0.89 0.48
N ALA A 279 -3.12 -0.21 0.08
CA ALA A 279 -2.85 -1.55 0.59
C ALA A 279 -2.83 -2.56 -0.56
N MET A 280 -2.06 -3.62 -0.39
CA MET A 280 -2.04 -4.80 -1.28
C MET A 280 -3.12 -5.81 -0.89
N GLY A 281 -3.20 -6.91 -1.64
CA GLY A 281 -4.02 -8.07 -1.29
C GLY A 281 -3.48 -8.86 -0.09
N GLU A 282 -4.16 -9.97 0.21
CA GLU A 282 -3.81 -10.84 1.33
C GLU A 282 -2.42 -11.46 1.16
N GLU A 283 -1.69 -11.59 2.27
CA GLU A 283 -0.37 -12.21 2.28
C GLU A 283 -0.43 -13.66 1.76
N GLY A 284 0.54 -14.05 0.95
CA GLY A 284 0.58 -15.37 0.31
C GLY A 284 -0.26 -15.49 -0.96
N THR A 285 -1.04 -14.48 -1.32
CA THR A 285 -1.72 -14.41 -2.63
C THR A 285 -0.86 -13.70 -3.67
N PHE A 286 -1.23 -13.79 -4.95
CA PHE A 286 -0.55 -13.04 -6.01
C PHE A 286 -0.68 -11.53 -5.78
N GLU A 287 -1.85 -11.05 -5.44
CA GLU A 287 -2.15 -9.64 -5.14
C GLU A 287 -1.52 -9.15 -3.83
N GLY A 288 -1.09 -10.06 -2.97
CA GLY A 288 -0.27 -9.79 -1.79
C GLY A 288 1.18 -9.44 -2.10
N THR A 289 1.58 -9.43 -3.39
CA THR A 289 2.88 -8.93 -3.87
C THR A 289 2.69 -7.61 -4.62
N TYR A 290 3.71 -6.75 -4.64
CA TYR A 290 3.65 -5.50 -5.42
C TYR A 290 3.36 -5.75 -6.90
N ILE A 291 4.02 -6.74 -7.50
CA ILE A 291 3.81 -7.11 -8.91
C ILE A 291 2.37 -7.56 -9.15
N GLY A 292 1.85 -8.43 -8.29
CA GLY A 292 0.49 -8.94 -8.41
C GLY A 292 -0.58 -7.88 -8.21
N MET A 293 -0.39 -6.98 -7.24
CA MET A 293 -1.25 -5.82 -7.01
C MET A 293 -1.36 -4.95 -8.28
N VAL A 294 -0.22 -4.59 -8.88
CA VAL A 294 -0.20 -3.74 -10.09
C VAL A 294 -0.86 -4.45 -11.27
N HIS A 295 -0.59 -5.74 -11.48
CA HIS A 295 -1.24 -6.53 -12.53
C HIS A 295 -2.77 -6.56 -12.36
N SER A 296 -3.26 -6.87 -11.16
CA SER A 296 -4.68 -6.94 -10.86
C SER A 296 -5.38 -5.59 -11.09
N ASN A 297 -4.74 -4.49 -10.68
CA ASN A 297 -5.26 -3.15 -10.93
C ASN A 297 -5.36 -2.85 -12.42
N VAL A 298 -4.30 -3.10 -13.18
CA VAL A 298 -4.26 -2.83 -14.62
C VAL A 298 -5.30 -3.66 -15.38
N GLU A 299 -5.46 -4.94 -15.04
CA GLU A 299 -6.48 -5.82 -15.63
C GLU A 299 -7.90 -5.25 -15.43
N LYS A 300 -8.23 -4.82 -14.21
CA LYS A 300 -9.52 -4.21 -13.87
C LYS A 300 -9.72 -2.90 -14.64
N ILE A 301 -8.69 -2.02 -14.67
CA ILE A 301 -8.76 -0.74 -15.37
C ILE A 301 -8.99 -0.95 -16.86
N VAL A 302 -8.19 -1.80 -17.51
CA VAL A 302 -8.32 -2.10 -18.94
C VAL A 302 -9.69 -2.72 -19.25
N SER A 303 -10.10 -3.73 -18.46
CA SER A 303 -11.40 -4.38 -18.65
C SER A 303 -12.58 -3.41 -18.50
N GLY A 304 -12.53 -2.48 -17.54
CA GLY A 304 -13.59 -1.52 -17.32
C GLY A 304 -13.67 -0.43 -18.39
N LEU A 305 -12.52 0.11 -18.80
CA LEU A 305 -12.44 1.24 -19.73
C LEU A 305 -12.49 0.83 -21.21
N SER A 306 -12.15 -0.44 -21.54
CA SER A 306 -12.21 -0.93 -22.93
C SER A 306 -13.60 -1.43 -23.33
N LYS A 307 -14.57 -1.53 -22.42
CA LYS A 307 -15.93 -1.97 -22.77
C LYS A 307 -16.62 -0.94 -23.66
N ASN A 308 -16.98 -1.35 -24.87
CA ASN A 308 -17.88 -0.58 -25.72
C ASN A 308 -19.27 -0.59 -25.08
N THR A 309 -19.75 0.56 -24.59
CA THR A 309 -21.12 0.78 -24.09
C THR A 309 -22.19 0.64 -25.18
N LYS A 310 -21.81 0.28 -26.42
CA LYS A 310 -22.72 0.21 -27.59
C LYS A 310 -23.19 -1.19 -27.99
N GLU A 311 -22.87 -2.23 -27.21
CA GLU A 311 -23.47 -3.56 -27.42
C GLU A 311 -24.63 -3.76 -26.42
N LYS A 312 -25.78 -3.17 -26.72
CA LYS A 312 -27.10 -3.55 -26.24
C LYS A 312 -28.03 -3.75 -27.42
#